data_8c0c5d3e2f0096ab6d18e0ba6346bfc2
#
_entry.id   8c0c5d3e2f0096ab6d18e0ba6346bfc2
#
_cell.length_a   1.000
_cell.length_b   1.000
_cell.length_c   1.000
_cell.angle_alpha   90.00
_cell.angle_beta   90.00
_cell.angle_gamma   90.00
#
_symmetry.space_group_name_H-M   'P 1'
#
loop_
_entity.id
_entity.type
_entity.pdbx_description
1 polymer ?
#
loop_
_entity_poly.entity_id
_entity_poly.type
_entity_poly.pdbx_seq_one_letter_code
_entity_poly.pdbx_strand_id
1 'polypeptide(L)'
;MKDYFDWSRLDGCKVWAAYYGENRPKFEKAVDIWQYTDKGTLEGANTDKGFCDLNYSYMEAVSVKFVRSSLSMKKGSTATAKVKIGPSGCTDTIRFSSSNKKVVTVSRSTGKLRARAKGKAVITVKTGSGKTAKMKIVVK
;
A
#
# COMPACT_ATOMS: atom_id res chain seq x y z
N MET A 1 -0.03 27.59 8.13
CA MET A 1 1.04 28.03 7.21
C MET A 1 0.32 28.39 5.93
N LYS A 2 -0.16 29.64 5.86
CA LYS A 2 -0.87 30.17 4.70
C LYS A 2 0.12 30.92 3.84
N ASP A 3 0.11 30.60 2.55
CA ASP A 3 0.31 31.53 1.43
C ASP A 3 1.70 31.96 0.99
N TYR A 4 2.76 31.19 1.22
CA TYR A 4 4.07 31.47 0.61
C TYR A 4 4.49 30.52 -0.52
N PHE A 5 3.64 29.53 -0.88
CA PHE A 5 3.95 28.55 -1.91
C PHE A 5 2.82 28.45 -2.94
N ASP A 6 3.14 28.79 -4.18
CA ASP A 6 2.27 28.48 -5.31
C ASP A 6 2.47 27.01 -5.70
N TRP A 7 1.64 26.16 -5.14
CA TRP A 7 1.66 24.72 -5.38
C TRP A 7 1.43 24.34 -6.84
N SER A 8 0.77 25.19 -7.63
CA SER A 8 0.50 24.92 -9.05
C SER A 8 1.78 24.87 -9.88
N ARG A 9 2.83 25.57 -9.46
CA ARG A 9 4.14 25.60 -10.12
C ARG A 9 5.01 24.39 -9.83
N LEU A 10 4.59 23.49 -8.92
CA LEU A 10 5.31 22.30 -8.52
C LEU A 10 4.75 21.02 -9.16
N ASP A 11 3.95 21.14 -10.22
CA ASP A 11 3.46 19.97 -10.94
C ASP A 11 4.63 19.20 -11.57
N GLY A 12 4.68 17.89 -11.29
CA GLY A 12 5.78 17.01 -11.69
C GLY A 12 6.97 16.97 -10.74
N CYS A 13 7.04 17.87 -9.74
CA CYS A 13 8.08 17.83 -8.71
C CYS A 13 7.69 16.88 -7.57
N LYS A 14 8.69 16.17 -7.00
CA LYS A 14 8.51 15.48 -5.72
C LYS A 14 8.57 16.49 -4.58
N VAL A 15 7.62 16.39 -3.68
CA VAL A 15 7.52 17.30 -2.53
C VAL A 15 8.07 16.60 -1.29
N TRP A 16 9.10 17.20 -0.71
CA TRP A 16 9.62 16.85 0.60
C TRP A 16 9.18 17.91 1.60
N ALA A 17 8.60 17.49 2.71
CA ALA A 17 8.16 18.39 3.77
C ALA A 17 8.71 17.96 5.12
N ALA A 18 9.30 18.90 5.85
CA ALA A 18 9.67 18.72 7.24
C ALA A 18 8.52 19.20 8.15
N TYR A 19 8.07 18.34 9.05
CA TYR A 19 7.10 18.70 10.09
C TYR A 19 7.31 17.79 11.29
N TYR A 20 7.77 18.35 12.38
CA TYR A 20 8.12 17.65 13.61
C TYR A 20 6.92 17.62 14.55
N GLY A 21 6.13 16.55 14.47
CA GLY A 21 4.95 16.37 15.29
C GLY A 21 4.61 14.89 15.47
N GLU A 22 3.85 14.57 16.52
CA GLU A 22 3.50 13.17 16.85
C GLU A 22 2.64 12.49 15.80
N ASN A 23 1.88 13.26 15.01
CA ASN A 23 0.98 12.73 13.99
C ASN A 23 1.32 13.31 12.63
N ARG A 24 1.15 12.49 11.60
CA ARG A 24 1.27 12.93 10.21
C ARG A 24 0.36 14.13 9.95
N PRO A 25 0.90 15.29 9.54
CA PRO A 25 0.07 16.44 9.20
C PRO A 25 -0.78 16.16 7.96
N LYS A 26 -1.95 16.79 7.89
CA LYS A 26 -2.72 16.85 6.65
C LYS A 26 -2.13 17.95 5.79
N PHE A 27 -1.49 17.57 4.70
CA PHE A 27 -1.02 18.52 3.70
C PHE A 27 -2.13 18.78 2.68
N GLU A 28 -2.27 20.01 2.21
CA GLU A 28 -3.23 20.38 1.14
C GLU A 28 -2.87 19.71 -0.20
N LYS A 29 -1.59 19.49 -0.46
CA LYS A 29 -1.08 18.72 -1.60
C LYS A 29 -0.42 17.42 -1.11
N ALA A 30 -0.38 16.42 -1.99
CA ALA A 30 0.33 15.17 -1.71
C ALA A 30 1.82 15.45 -1.49
N VAL A 31 2.37 14.89 -0.41
CA VAL A 31 3.78 14.97 -0.06
C VAL A 31 4.41 13.60 -0.32
N ASP A 32 5.51 13.57 -1.06
CA ASP A 32 6.21 12.34 -1.41
C ASP A 32 7.10 11.84 -0.27
N ILE A 33 7.70 12.77 0.47
CA ILE A 33 8.59 12.47 1.60
C ILE A 33 8.22 13.39 2.76
N TRP A 34 8.03 12.81 3.92
CA TRP A 34 7.81 13.54 5.18
C TRP A 34 8.93 13.25 6.15
N GLN A 35 9.72 14.29 6.47
CA GLN A 35 10.66 14.26 7.58
C GLN A 35 9.89 14.51 8.87
N TYR A 36 9.85 13.51 9.76
CA TYR A 36 9.07 13.59 11.00
C TYR A 36 9.93 13.91 12.24
N THR A 37 11.25 13.80 12.13
CA THR A 37 12.19 14.21 13.18
C THR A 37 13.57 14.50 12.60
N ASP A 38 14.28 15.43 13.24
CA ASP A 38 15.70 15.74 13.06
C ASP A 38 16.57 15.09 14.16
N LYS A 39 15.94 14.38 15.11
CA LYS A 39 16.57 13.76 16.28
C LYS A 39 16.42 12.25 16.28
N GLY A 40 16.33 11.66 15.10
CA GLY A 40 16.28 10.23 14.96
C GLY A 40 17.59 9.55 15.31
N THR A 41 17.53 8.36 15.89
CA THR A 41 18.69 7.50 16.10
C THR A 41 18.63 6.31 15.19
N LEU A 42 19.74 5.99 14.52
CA LEU A 42 19.85 4.81 13.67
C LEU A 42 21.16 4.11 14.01
N GLU A 43 21.09 2.80 14.31
CA GLU A 43 22.26 2.00 14.59
C GLU A 43 23.23 2.03 13.39
N GLY A 44 24.50 2.38 13.65
CA GLY A 44 25.51 2.51 12.62
C GLY A 44 25.56 3.89 11.90
N ALA A 45 24.63 4.80 12.18
CA ALA A 45 24.73 6.16 11.68
C ALA A 45 25.77 6.95 12.49
N ASN A 46 26.90 7.27 11.84
CA ASN A 46 27.97 8.06 12.45
C ASN A 46 27.71 9.55 12.18
N THR A 47 27.05 10.24 13.11
CA THR A 47 26.82 11.69 13.07
C THR A 47 27.51 12.33 14.26
N ASP A 48 28.06 13.53 14.08
CA ASP A 48 28.76 14.27 15.15
C ASP A 48 27.92 14.52 16.41
N LYS A 49 26.59 14.50 16.26
CA LYS A 49 25.62 14.70 17.35
C LYS A 49 24.86 13.44 17.75
N GLY A 50 25.12 12.30 17.10
CA GLY A 50 24.39 11.05 17.33
C GLY A 50 22.92 11.05 16.84
N PHE A 51 22.47 12.08 16.12
CA PHE A 51 21.13 12.22 15.58
C PHE A 51 21.13 12.28 14.05
N CYS A 52 20.06 11.81 13.45
CA CYS A 52 19.85 11.89 12.00
C CYS A 52 18.38 12.21 11.68
N ASP A 53 18.18 12.73 10.47
CA ASP A 53 16.84 12.97 9.94
C ASP A 53 16.16 11.64 9.60
N LEU A 54 14.97 11.42 10.14
CA LEU A 54 14.17 10.26 9.77
C LEU A 54 12.98 10.69 8.91
N ASN A 55 12.78 9.97 7.82
CA ASN A 55 11.81 10.31 6.80
C ASN A 55 10.90 9.14 6.46
N TYR A 56 9.60 9.42 6.20
CA TYR A 56 8.70 8.52 5.51
C TYR A 56 8.63 8.90 4.03
N SER A 57 8.94 7.96 3.15
CA SER A 57 8.73 8.12 1.71
C SER A 57 7.37 7.54 1.32
N TYR A 58 6.59 8.33 0.59
CA TYR A 58 5.29 7.91 0.05
C TYR A 58 5.45 7.59 -1.42
N MET A 59 5.58 6.30 -1.72
CA MET A 59 5.72 5.81 -3.08
C MET A 59 4.42 5.14 -3.53
N GLU A 60 3.77 5.73 -4.53
CA GLU A 60 2.56 5.17 -5.12
C GLU A 60 2.86 3.92 -5.95
N ALA A 61 1.89 3.03 -6.00
CA ALA A 61 1.97 1.86 -6.85
C ALA A 61 1.77 2.25 -8.33
N VAL A 62 2.75 1.98 -9.17
CA VAL A 62 2.60 2.07 -10.64
C VAL A 62 2.09 0.76 -11.24
N SER A 63 2.21 -0.35 -10.51
CA SER A 63 1.70 -1.66 -10.94
C SER A 63 1.31 -2.53 -9.75
N VAL A 64 0.33 -3.41 -9.97
CA VAL A 64 -0.03 -4.48 -9.04
C VAL A 64 -0.35 -5.74 -9.83
N LYS A 65 0.15 -6.90 -9.38
CA LYS A 65 -0.11 -8.21 -10.01
C LYS A 65 -0.27 -9.28 -8.93
N PHE A 66 -1.18 -10.22 -9.13
CA PHE A 66 -1.18 -11.45 -8.33
C PHE A 66 0.00 -12.33 -8.73
N VAL A 67 0.60 -13.00 -7.76
CA VAL A 67 1.67 -14.00 -8.00
C VAL A 67 1.14 -15.19 -8.82
N ARG A 68 -0.17 -15.47 -8.72
CA ARG A 68 -0.88 -16.49 -9.51
C ARG A 68 -2.13 -15.88 -10.13
N SER A 69 -2.41 -16.19 -11.38
CA SER A 69 -3.62 -15.71 -12.09
C SER A 69 -4.89 -16.49 -11.70
N SER A 70 -4.72 -17.73 -11.19
CA SER A 70 -5.82 -18.56 -10.74
C SER A 70 -5.42 -19.45 -9.56
N LEU A 71 -6.42 -19.91 -8.79
CA LEU A 71 -6.25 -20.82 -7.67
C LEU A 71 -7.46 -21.74 -7.53
N SER A 72 -7.22 -23.05 -7.40
CA SER A 72 -8.24 -24.02 -7.01
C SER A 72 -8.18 -24.28 -5.51
N MET A 73 -9.33 -24.31 -4.86
CA MET A 73 -9.47 -24.52 -3.41
C MET A 73 -10.50 -25.61 -3.12
N LYS A 74 -10.33 -26.35 -2.03
CA LYS A 74 -11.38 -27.23 -1.48
C LYS A 74 -12.32 -26.40 -0.60
N LYS A 75 -13.63 -26.73 -0.57
CA LYS A 75 -14.58 -26.13 0.38
C LYS A 75 -14.02 -26.20 1.81
N GLY A 76 -14.11 -25.12 2.58
CA GLY A 76 -13.62 -25.00 3.94
C GLY A 76 -12.13 -24.61 4.06
N SER A 77 -11.33 -24.75 3.00
CA SER A 77 -9.90 -24.41 3.04
C SER A 77 -9.65 -22.91 3.06
N THR A 78 -8.44 -22.56 3.51
CA THR A 78 -7.92 -21.18 3.52
C THR A 78 -6.66 -21.07 2.66
N ALA A 79 -6.40 -19.90 2.12
CA ALA A 79 -5.21 -19.57 1.35
C ALA A 79 -4.92 -18.07 1.49
N THR A 80 -3.78 -17.61 0.98
CA THR A 80 -3.47 -16.17 0.92
C THR A 80 -3.24 -15.75 -0.52
N ALA A 81 -3.93 -14.70 -0.93
CA ALA A 81 -3.78 -14.07 -2.23
C ALA A 81 -2.53 -13.17 -2.21
N LYS A 82 -1.38 -13.74 -2.61
CA LYS A 82 -0.11 -13.00 -2.67
C LYS A 82 -0.07 -12.09 -3.89
N VAL A 83 0.36 -10.85 -3.71
CA VAL A 83 0.52 -9.83 -4.76
C VAL A 83 1.95 -9.33 -4.82
N LYS A 84 2.37 -8.88 -6.00
CA LYS A 84 3.57 -8.08 -6.20
C LYS A 84 3.12 -6.68 -6.59
N ILE A 85 3.74 -5.67 -5.99
CA ILE A 85 3.47 -4.25 -6.22
C ILE A 85 4.77 -3.63 -6.70
N GLY A 86 4.71 -2.78 -7.67
CA GLY A 86 5.87 -2.02 -8.15
C GLY A 86 5.63 -0.52 -8.01
N PRO A 87 6.70 0.24 -7.78
CA PRO A 87 8.09 -0.19 -7.56
C PRO A 87 8.32 -0.89 -6.21
N SER A 88 9.49 -1.53 -6.04
CA SER A 88 9.90 -2.08 -4.74
C SER A 88 10.01 -0.95 -3.72
N GLY A 89 9.58 -1.20 -2.47
CA GLY A 89 9.50 -0.16 -1.44
C GLY A 89 8.25 0.72 -1.51
N CYS A 90 7.31 0.42 -2.42
CA CYS A 90 6.02 1.10 -2.50
C CYS A 90 5.28 1.07 -1.17
N THR A 91 4.84 2.23 -0.71
CA THR A 91 4.09 2.44 0.55
C THR A 91 2.58 2.53 0.33
N ASP A 92 2.12 2.31 -0.89
CA ASP A 92 0.71 2.41 -1.24
C ASP A 92 -0.14 1.35 -0.52
N THR A 93 -1.34 1.72 -0.16
CA THR A 93 -2.29 0.81 0.48
C THR A 93 -2.87 -0.17 -0.54
N ILE A 94 -3.17 -1.39 -0.10
CA ILE A 94 -3.87 -2.38 -0.92
C ILE A 94 -5.17 -2.82 -0.26
N ARG A 95 -6.17 -3.07 -1.08
CA ARG A 95 -7.48 -3.59 -0.65
C ARG A 95 -7.94 -4.72 -1.55
N PHE A 96 -8.37 -5.80 -0.92
CA PHE A 96 -8.92 -6.97 -1.62
C PHE A 96 -10.44 -6.99 -1.56
N SER A 97 -11.06 -7.52 -2.62
CA SER A 97 -12.49 -7.78 -2.70
C SER A 97 -12.78 -9.08 -3.44
N SER A 98 -13.94 -9.67 -3.17
CA SER A 98 -14.43 -10.88 -3.84
C SER A 98 -15.70 -10.57 -4.61
N SER A 99 -15.78 -11.05 -5.85
CA SER A 99 -17.00 -10.93 -6.67
C SER A 99 -18.16 -11.79 -6.15
N ASN A 100 -17.84 -12.85 -5.39
CA ASN A 100 -18.86 -13.75 -4.82
C ASN A 100 -18.45 -14.21 -3.41
N LYS A 101 -18.90 -13.46 -2.40
CA LYS A 101 -18.61 -13.75 -0.99
C LYS A 101 -19.29 -15.04 -0.48
N LYS A 102 -20.32 -15.56 -1.16
CA LYS A 102 -20.94 -16.84 -0.84
C LYS A 102 -20.00 -18.00 -1.19
N VAL A 103 -19.18 -17.86 -2.22
CA VAL A 103 -18.20 -18.87 -2.67
C VAL A 103 -16.86 -18.68 -1.96
N VAL A 104 -16.31 -17.46 -1.97
CA VAL A 104 -15.02 -17.14 -1.33
C VAL A 104 -15.08 -15.79 -0.65
N THR A 105 -14.71 -15.74 0.63
CA THR A 105 -14.46 -14.49 1.33
C THR A 105 -12.97 -14.16 1.31
N VAL A 106 -12.64 -12.88 1.32
CA VAL A 106 -11.26 -12.38 1.39
C VAL A 106 -11.15 -11.30 2.46
N SER A 107 -10.08 -11.35 3.25
CA SER A 107 -9.71 -10.26 4.15
C SER A 107 -9.28 -9.04 3.33
N ARG A 108 -9.87 -7.87 3.64
CA ARG A 108 -9.68 -6.64 2.87
C ARG A 108 -8.23 -6.15 2.84
N SER A 109 -7.49 -6.35 3.92
CA SER A 109 -6.11 -5.87 4.08
C SER A 109 -5.04 -6.95 3.87
N THR A 110 -5.30 -8.19 4.33
CA THR A 110 -4.29 -9.25 4.35
C THR A 110 -4.35 -10.18 3.15
N GLY A 111 -5.44 -10.15 2.36
CA GLY A 111 -5.65 -11.07 1.25
C GLY A 111 -5.91 -12.53 1.68
N LYS A 112 -6.18 -12.79 2.98
CA LYS A 112 -6.51 -14.14 3.47
C LYS A 112 -7.86 -14.58 2.91
N LEU A 113 -7.87 -15.68 2.16
CA LEU A 113 -9.04 -16.28 1.51
C LEU A 113 -9.63 -17.37 2.37
N ARG A 114 -10.97 -17.53 2.33
CA ARG A 114 -11.68 -18.68 2.88
C ARG A 114 -12.73 -19.17 1.88
N ALA A 115 -12.60 -20.42 1.44
CA ALA A 115 -13.56 -21.08 0.57
C ALA A 115 -14.80 -21.49 1.37
N ARG A 116 -15.98 -21.00 1.00
CA ARG A 116 -17.24 -21.23 1.72
C ARG A 116 -18.14 -22.26 1.03
N ALA A 117 -18.24 -22.17 -0.29
CA ALA A 117 -19.10 -23.06 -1.07
C ALA A 117 -18.44 -23.38 -2.42
N LYS A 118 -18.84 -24.49 -3.04
CA LYS A 118 -18.45 -24.83 -4.42
C LYS A 118 -18.87 -23.73 -5.39
N GLY A 119 -18.03 -23.43 -6.38
CA GLY A 119 -18.33 -22.41 -7.38
C GLY A 119 -17.10 -21.62 -7.83
N LYS A 120 -17.35 -20.52 -8.52
CA LYS A 120 -16.30 -19.64 -9.05
C LYS A 120 -16.44 -18.24 -8.44
N ALA A 121 -15.31 -17.60 -8.16
CA ALA A 121 -15.22 -16.20 -7.73
C ALA A 121 -13.98 -15.54 -8.34
N VAL A 122 -14.01 -14.22 -8.44
CA VAL A 122 -12.85 -13.40 -8.84
C VAL A 122 -12.45 -12.56 -7.64
N ILE A 123 -11.18 -12.66 -7.27
CA ILE A 123 -10.58 -11.77 -6.27
C ILE A 123 -9.96 -10.61 -7.00
N THR A 124 -10.30 -9.41 -6.61
CA THR A 124 -9.71 -8.17 -7.12
C THR A 124 -8.89 -7.53 -6.02
N VAL A 125 -7.68 -7.11 -6.35
CA VAL A 125 -6.88 -6.19 -5.53
C VAL A 125 -6.92 -4.81 -6.18
N LYS A 126 -7.03 -3.77 -5.35
CA LYS A 126 -6.93 -2.36 -5.77
C LYS A 126 -5.93 -1.66 -4.85
N THR A 127 -5.04 -0.85 -5.45
CA THR A 127 -4.12 0.03 -4.71
C THR A 127 -4.78 1.37 -4.40
N GLY A 128 -4.22 2.14 -3.48
CA GLY A 128 -4.65 3.52 -3.18
C GLY A 128 -4.56 4.41 -4.41
N SER A 129 -3.49 4.28 -5.21
CA SER A 129 -3.27 4.95 -6.49
C SER A 129 -4.16 4.45 -7.64
N GLY A 130 -5.10 3.51 -7.37
CA GLY A 130 -6.11 3.07 -8.33
C GLY A 130 -5.71 1.89 -9.24
N LYS A 131 -4.49 1.34 -9.15
CA LYS A 131 -4.10 0.16 -9.93
C LYS A 131 -4.87 -1.07 -9.46
N THR A 132 -5.25 -1.94 -10.41
CA THR A 132 -6.05 -3.14 -10.10
C THR A 132 -5.49 -4.39 -10.74
N ALA A 133 -5.68 -5.53 -10.08
CA ALA A 133 -5.45 -6.85 -10.68
C ALA A 133 -6.54 -7.83 -10.25
N LYS A 134 -6.70 -8.91 -11.01
CA LYS A 134 -7.75 -9.93 -10.80
C LYS A 134 -7.14 -11.33 -10.77
N MET A 135 -7.67 -12.20 -9.89
CA MET A 135 -7.32 -13.61 -9.77
C MET A 135 -8.60 -14.44 -9.77
N LYS A 136 -8.64 -15.49 -10.58
CA LYS A 136 -9.78 -16.44 -10.66
C LYS A 136 -9.65 -17.48 -9.55
N ILE A 137 -10.74 -17.74 -8.82
CA ILE A 137 -10.82 -18.83 -7.83
C ILE A 137 -11.88 -19.84 -8.27
N VAL A 138 -11.55 -21.10 -8.14
CA VAL A 138 -12.48 -22.23 -8.34
C VAL A 138 -12.50 -23.04 -7.04
N VAL A 139 -13.67 -23.16 -6.42
CA VAL A 139 -13.89 -24.02 -5.25
C VAL A 139 -14.57 -25.32 -5.69
N LYS A 140 -13.91 -26.44 -5.38
CA LYS A 140 -14.37 -27.80 -5.66
C LYS A 140 -15.03 -28.42 -4.44
#